data_dff3716431cba70571765578f8a4f4c1
#
_entry.id   dff3716431cba70571765578f8a4f4c1
#
_cell.length_a   1.000
_cell.length_b   1.000
_cell.length_c   1.000
_cell.angle_alpha   90.00
_cell.angle_beta   90.00
_cell.angle_gamma   90.00
#
_symmetry.space_group_name_H-M   'P 1'
#
loop_
_entity.id
_entity.type
_entity.pdbx_description
1 polymer ?
#
loop_
_entity_poly.entity_id
_entity_poly.type
_entity_poly.pdbx_seq_one_letter_code
_entity_poly.pdbx_strand_id
1 'polypeptide(L)'
;MAPKIDVERLASGAKLELYISPSCPYCAQAMEFYDAGGIAYVTHDAQNDRKARERMFGYTNGDPTVPAIVVDGSYVQSGWGSPPRG
;
A
#
# COMPACT_ATOMS: atom_id res chain seq x y z
N MET A 1 12.52 -5.23 -0.60
CA MET A 1 11.85 -6.52 -0.77
C MET A 1 10.34 -6.31 -0.92
N ALA A 2 9.74 -6.99 -1.88
CA ALA A 2 8.32 -6.86 -2.16
C ALA A 2 7.46 -7.55 -1.09
N PRO A 3 6.23 -7.08 -0.84
CA PRO A 3 5.29 -7.77 0.03
C PRO A 3 4.86 -9.11 -0.57
N LYS A 4 4.19 -9.93 0.24
CA LYS A 4 3.69 -11.25 -0.18
C LYS A 4 2.46 -11.10 -1.08
N ILE A 5 2.65 -10.50 -2.25
CA ILE A 5 1.61 -10.33 -3.26
C ILE A 5 2.04 -11.08 -4.51
N ASP A 6 1.10 -11.75 -5.14
CA ASP A 6 1.32 -12.34 -6.43
C ASP A 6 1.39 -11.21 -7.48
N VAL A 7 2.59 -10.91 -7.96
CA VAL A 7 2.82 -9.86 -8.95
C VAL A 7 2.10 -10.19 -10.26
N GLU A 8 1.99 -11.45 -10.62
CA GLU A 8 1.25 -11.89 -11.82
C GLU A 8 -0.24 -11.57 -11.68
N ARG A 9 -0.80 -11.74 -10.48
CA ARG A 9 -2.19 -11.39 -10.22
C ARG A 9 -2.42 -9.88 -10.40
N LEU A 10 -1.50 -9.06 -9.93
CA LEU A 10 -1.57 -7.60 -10.11
C LEU A 10 -1.46 -7.22 -11.58
N ALA A 11 -0.53 -7.86 -12.31
CA ALA A 11 -0.36 -7.62 -13.74
C ALA A 11 -1.58 -8.05 -14.56
N SER A 12 -2.36 -9.02 -14.08
CA SER A 12 -3.58 -9.48 -14.76
C SER A 12 -4.83 -8.67 -14.41
N GLY A 13 -4.71 -7.56 -13.67
CA GLY A 13 -5.77 -6.61 -13.46
C GLY A 13 -6.37 -6.53 -12.06
N ALA A 14 -5.76 -7.18 -11.07
CA ALA A 14 -6.18 -7.02 -9.68
C ALA A 14 -6.00 -5.55 -9.24
N LYS A 15 -6.96 -5.02 -8.48
CA LYS A 15 -6.92 -3.64 -8.01
C LYS A 15 -5.98 -3.51 -6.82
N LEU A 16 -4.90 -2.76 -7.01
CA LEU A 16 -3.93 -2.43 -5.98
C LEU A 16 -4.23 -1.06 -5.40
N GLU A 17 -4.41 -0.97 -4.09
CA GLU A 17 -4.60 0.28 -3.37
C GLU A 17 -3.51 0.44 -2.32
N LEU A 18 -2.93 1.65 -2.26
CA LEU A 18 -1.90 2.00 -1.29
C LEU A 18 -2.38 3.16 -0.46
N TYR A 19 -2.50 2.95 0.85
CA TYR A 19 -2.74 4.05 1.79
C TYR A 19 -1.37 4.57 2.21
N ILE A 20 -1.10 5.84 1.92
CA ILE A 20 0.23 6.43 2.03
C ILE A 20 0.24 7.69 2.89
N SER A 21 1.46 8.12 3.24
CA SER A 21 1.76 9.47 3.71
C SER A 21 2.70 10.11 2.69
N PRO A 22 2.44 11.35 2.24
CA PRO A 22 3.30 12.02 1.25
C PRO A 22 4.75 12.19 1.68
N SER A 23 5.01 12.20 2.99
CA SER A 23 6.36 12.37 3.52
C SER A 23 7.05 11.06 3.88
N CYS A 24 6.43 9.92 3.64
CA CYS A 24 6.97 8.62 4.02
C CYS A 24 7.90 8.06 2.93
N PRO A 25 9.19 7.85 3.23
CA PRO A 25 10.13 7.30 2.24
C PRO A 25 9.79 5.85 1.85
N TYR A 26 9.21 5.08 2.73
CA TYR A 26 8.80 3.70 2.44
C TYR A 26 7.62 3.66 1.47
N CYS A 27 6.73 4.63 1.55
CA CYS A 27 5.65 4.78 0.58
C CYS A 27 6.21 5.06 -0.82
N ALA A 28 7.20 5.96 -0.90
CA ALA A 28 7.89 6.27 -2.16
C ALA A 28 8.56 5.03 -2.75
N GLN A 29 9.22 4.23 -1.92
CA GLN A 29 9.86 2.99 -2.36
C GLN A 29 8.85 1.99 -2.92
N ALA A 30 7.70 1.85 -2.27
CA ALA A 30 6.64 0.97 -2.75
C ALA A 30 6.11 1.41 -4.12
N MET A 31 5.84 2.69 -4.27
CA MET A 31 5.36 3.25 -5.54
C MET A 31 6.39 3.07 -6.65
N GLU A 32 7.67 3.30 -6.38
CA GLU A 32 8.76 3.06 -7.31
C GLU A 32 8.81 1.60 -7.78
N PHE A 33 8.66 0.68 -6.86
CA PHE A 33 8.68 -0.74 -7.16
C PHE A 33 7.55 -1.12 -8.13
N TYR A 34 6.34 -0.66 -7.86
CA TYR A 34 5.19 -0.97 -8.72
C TYR A 34 5.27 -0.25 -10.05
N ASP A 35 5.74 1.01 -10.07
CA ASP A 35 5.97 1.74 -11.32
C ASP A 35 6.98 1.02 -12.22
N ALA A 36 8.07 0.55 -11.65
CA ALA A 36 9.11 -0.17 -12.38
C ALA A 36 8.58 -1.49 -12.96
N GLY A 37 7.63 -2.12 -12.27
CA GLY A 37 6.99 -3.35 -12.74
C GLY A 37 5.84 -3.13 -13.72
N GLY A 38 5.50 -1.88 -14.03
CA GLY A 38 4.36 -1.57 -14.89
C GLY A 38 3.01 -1.87 -14.25
N ILE A 39 2.95 -1.91 -12.91
CA ILE A 39 1.74 -2.25 -12.17
C ILE A 39 0.98 -0.98 -11.80
N ALA A 40 -0.29 -0.89 -12.21
CA ALA A 40 -1.14 0.23 -11.86
C ALA A 40 -1.63 0.11 -10.42
N TYR A 41 -1.74 1.25 -9.73
CA TYR A 41 -2.23 1.31 -8.37
C TYR A 41 -2.96 2.64 -8.13
N VAL A 42 -3.79 2.65 -7.08
CA VAL A 42 -4.46 3.86 -6.62
C VAL A 42 -3.88 4.22 -5.25
N THR A 43 -3.56 5.49 -5.04
CA THR A 43 -3.07 5.96 -3.74
C THR A 43 -4.17 6.71 -3.00
N HIS A 44 -4.16 6.55 -1.68
CA HIS A 44 -5.03 7.30 -0.77
C HIS A 44 -4.14 7.97 0.28
N ASP A 45 -4.27 9.30 0.42
CA ASP A 45 -3.48 10.08 1.37
C ASP A 45 -4.05 9.94 2.78
N ALA A 46 -3.53 8.97 3.54
CA ALA A 46 -4.00 8.72 4.90
C ALA A 46 -3.50 9.75 5.92
N GLN A 47 -2.57 10.63 5.53
CA GLN A 47 -2.09 11.69 6.40
C GLN A 47 -3.04 12.90 6.38
N ASN A 48 -3.48 13.31 5.20
CA ASN A 48 -4.24 14.53 5.01
C ASN A 48 -5.74 14.31 4.75
N ASP A 49 -6.13 13.10 4.37
CA ASP A 49 -7.52 12.73 4.14
C ASP A 49 -8.02 11.85 5.28
N ARG A 50 -8.85 12.43 6.13
CA ARG A 50 -9.40 11.74 7.30
C ARG A 50 -10.19 10.49 6.93
N LYS A 51 -10.98 10.56 5.86
CA LYS A 51 -11.79 9.41 5.42
C LYS A 51 -10.91 8.26 4.91
N ALA A 52 -9.84 8.59 4.19
CA ALA A 52 -8.88 7.61 3.75
C ALA A 52 -8.21 6.92 4.96
N ARG A 53 -7.83 7.72 5.97
CA ARG A 53 -7.23 7.17 7.21
C ARG A 53 -8.18 6.25 7.94
N GLU A 54 -9.45 6.60 8.03
CA GLU A 54 -10.47 5.76 8.65
C GLU A 54 -10.63 4.43 7.92
N ARG A 55 -10.64 4.45 6.59
CA ARG A 55 -10.69 3.23 5.79
C ARG A 55 -9.44 2.37 6.02
N MET A 56 -8.27 3.01 6.05
CA MET A 56 -7.02 2.31 6.33
C MET A 56 -7.09 1.58 7.69
N PHE A 57 -7.54 2.26 8.73
CA PHE A 57 -7.68 1.65 10.05
C PHE A 57 -8.70 0.51 10.07
N GLY A 58 -9.71 0.57 9.23
CA GLY A 58 -10.65 -0.53 9.05
C GLY A 58 -9.99 -1.78 8.48
N TYR A 59 -9.00 -1.62 7.61
CA TYR A 59 -8.22 -2.74 7.08
C TYR A 59 -7.15 -3.22 8.07
N THR A 60 -6.44 -2.29 8.71
CA THR A 60 -5.23 -2.59 9.50
C THR A 60 -5.53 -2.87 10.97
N ASN A 61 -6.78 -2.73 11.38
CA ASN A 61 -7.19 -2.85 12.78
C ASN A 61 -6.47 -1.82 13.68
N GLY A 62 -6.34 -0.59 13.18
CA GLY A 62 -5.77 0.53 13.94
C GLY A 62 -4.26 0.71 13.79
N ASP A 63 -3.59 -0.09 12.96
CA ASP A 63 -2.16 0.08 12.72
C ASP A 63 -1.93 1.31 11.81
N PRO A 64 -1.21 2.36 12.29
CA PRO A 64 -0.98 3.57 11.50
C PRO A 64 0.17 3.45 10.50
N THR A 65 0.85 2.31 10.46
CA THR A 65 2.02 2.12 9.59
C THR A 65 1.65 2.21 8.12
N VAL A 66 2.39 3.02 7.37
CA VAL A 66 2.21 3.20 5.93
C VAL A 66 3.48 2.76 5.19
N PRO A 67 3.40 2.29 3.95
CA PRO A 67 2.17 2.12 3.17
C PRO A 67 1.33 0.94 3.68
N ALA A 68 0.02 1.11 3.71
CA ALA A 68 -0.89 -0.02 3.92
C ALA A 68 -1.35 -0.52 2.55
N ILE A 69 -1.17 -1.80 2.31
CA ILE A 69 -1.35 -2.40 0.98
C ILE A 69 -2.61 -3.25 0.97
N VAL A 70 -3.50 -2.95 0.02
CA VAL A 70 -4.78 -3.63 -0.14
C VAL A 70 -4.89 -4.09 -1.59
N VAL A 71 -5.24 -5.35 -1.81
CA VAL A 71 -5.42 -5.95 -3.14
C VAL A 71 -6.83 -6.51 -3.24
N ASP A 72 -7.61 -6.02 -4.20
CA ASP A 72 -9.01 -6.43 -4.41
C ASP A 72 -9.84 -6.36 -3.12
N GLY A 73 -9.64 -5.31 -2.32
CA GLY A 73 -10.35 -5.12 -1.06
C GLY A 73 -9.87 -5.99 0.09
N SER A 74 -8.77 -6.74 -0.07
CA SER A 74 -8.18 -7.58 0.98
C SER A 74 -6.88 -6.96 1.48
N TYR A 75 -6.78 -6.75 2.78
CA TYR A 75 -5.58 -6.23 3.40
C TYR A 75 -4.42 -7.23 3.30
N VAL A 76 -3.25 -6.74 2.86
CA VAL A 76 -2.06 -7.56 2.66
C VAL A 76 -1.05 -7.34 3.78
N GLN A 77 -0.58 -6.09 3.92
CA GLN A 77 0.39 -5.73 4.97
C GLN A 77 0.48 -4.22 5.13
N SER A 78 1.05 -3.80 6.26
CA SER A 78 1.48 -2.43 6.49
C SER A 78 3.00 -2.39 6.49
N GLY A 79 3.56 -1.31 5.92
CA GLY A 79 4.99 -1.12 5.81
C GLY A 79 5.60 -1.73 4.55
N TRP A 80 6.86 -1.43 4.32
CA TRP A 80 7.61 -1.85 3.14
C TRP A 80 8.99 -2.35 3.55
N GLY A 81 9.45 -3.37 2.85
CA GLY A 81 10.76 -3.96 3.11
C GLY A 81 10.68 -5.27 3.89
N SER A 82 11.85 -5.75 4.33
CA SER A 82 11.98 -7.00 5.09
C SER A 82 12.93 -6.76 6.26
N PRO A 83 12.39 -6.58 7.51
CA PRO A 83 10.97 -6.59 7.85
C PRO A 83 10.22 -5.35 7.34
N PRO A 84 8.89 -5.39 7.19
CA PRO A 84 8.12 -4.24 6.74
C PRO A 84 8.25 -3.05 7.71
N ARG A 85 8.49 -1.86 7.13
CA ARG A 85 8.65 -0.61 7.89
C ARG A 85 7.84 0.51 7.24
N GLY A 86 7.42 1.43 8.07
CA GLY A 86 6.70 2.61 7.60
C GLY A 86 7.01 3.87 8.37
#